data_088bc8efaf313c1e477fec43445113db
#
_entry.id   088bc8efaf313c1e477fec43445113db
#
_cell.length_a   1.000
_cell.length_b   1.000
_cell.length_c   1.000
_cell.angle_alpha   90.00
_cell.angle_beta   90.00
_cell.angle_gamma   90.00
#
_symmetry.space_group_name_H-M   'P 1'
#
loop_
_entity.id
_entity.type
_entity.pdbx_description
1 polymer ?
#
loop_
_entity_poly.entity_id
_entity_poly.type
_entity_poly.pdbx_seq_one_letter_code
_entity_poly.pdbx_strand_id
1 'polypeptide(L)'
;MHPQHHHLVVYLMTAARIFTTKTFSKWQRKTGLSDKSLIKAIQKIQSGLVDARLAKGLVKKRVAQSGRGKQCSARTLVATYFEARWFFIFGFSKNEKSNITAKELQWLMIFAQQLLGLNEHELSIAIEVGELYEIKPESA
;
A
#
# COMPACT_ATOMS: atom_id res chain seq x y z
N MET A 1 -8.48 9.06 -31.48
CA MET A 1 -8.24 9.14 -30.06
C MET A 1 -8.24 10.59 -29.60
N HIS A 2 -8.90 10.85 -28.51
CA HIS A 2 -9.00 12.21 -27.98
C HIS A 2 -7.90 12.49 -26.98
N PRO A 3 -7.13 13.58 -27.16
CA PRO A 3 -6.13 13.97 -26.15
C PRO A 3 -6.71 14.12 -24.76
N GLN A 4 -7.96 14.58 -24.65
CA GLN A 4 -8.63 14.73 -23.36
C GLN A 4 -8.79 13.40 -22.63
N HIS A 5 -9.11 12.34 -23.37
CA HIS A 5 -9.29 11.03 -22.77
C HIS A 5 -7.98 10.51 -22.20
N HIS A 6 -6.89 10.63 -22.97
CA HIS A 6 -5.56 10.22 -22.52
C HIS A 6 -5.12 11.03 -21.30
N HIS A 7 -5.39 12.33 -21.33
CA HIS A 7 -5.03 13.22 -20.24
C HIS A 7 -5.78 12.86 -18.95
N LEU A 8 -7.05 12.48 -19.08
CA LEU A 8 -7.85 12.07 -17.92
C LEU A 8 -7.30 10.79 -17.28
N VAL A 9 -6.88 9.81 -18.07
CA VAL A 9 -6.31 8.58 -17.56
C VAL A 9 -5.04 8.87 -16.76
N VAL A 10 -4.15 9.70 -17.29
CA VAL A 10 -2.94 10.09 -16.59
C VAL A 10 -3.27 10.80 -15.27
N TYR A 11 -4.24 11.70 -15.31
CA TYR A 11 -4.66 12.42 -14.10
C TYR A 11 -5.16 11.46 -13.04
N LEU A 12 -6.00 10.49 -13.41
CA LEU A 12 -6.54 9.53 -12.45
C LEU A 12 -5.44 8.68 -11.82
N MET A 13 -4.43 8.29 -12.60
CA MET A 13 -3.31 7.53 -12.06
C MET A 13 -2.48 8.34 -11.09
N THR A 14 -2.32 9.66 -11.34
CA THR A 14 -1.56 10.52 -10.44
C THR A 14 -2.37 11.00 -9.26
N ALA A 15 -3.70 10.78 -9.28
CA ALA A 15 -4.58 11.20 -8.20
C ALA A 15 -4.69 10.14 -7.09
N ALA A 16 -3.99 9.03 -7.22
CA ALA A 16 -4.02 7.99 -6.20
C ALA A 16 -3.48 8.51 -4.87
N ARG A 17 -4.20 8.18 -3.80
CA ARG A 17 -3.81 8.53 -2.44
C ARG A 17 -3.26 7.29 -1.76
N ILE A 18 -2.09 7.43 -1.16
CA ILE A 18 -1.37 6.31 -0.56
C ILE A 18 -1.24 6.56 0.94
N PHE A 19 -1.61 5.56 1.72
CA PHE A 19 -1.60 5.65 3.17
C PHE A 19 -0.81 4.48 3.76
N THR A 20 -0.27 4.70 4.96
CA THR A 20 0.27 3.63 5.79
C THR A 20 -0.48 3.63 7.12
N THR A 21 -0.76 2.45 7.65
CA THR A 21 -1.32 2.37 8.99
C THR A 21 -0.22 2.67 10.01
N LYS A 22 -0.63 3.00 11.22
CA LYS A 22 0.30 3.24 12.32
C LYS A 22 1.25 2.06 12.52
N THR A 23 0.71 0.86 12.54
CA THR A 23 1.51 -0.36 12.72
C THR A 23 2.48 -0.56 11.56
N PHE A 24 2.00 -0.37 10.33
CA PHE A 24 2.87 -0.49 9.16
C PHE A 24 3.99 0.55 9.20
N SER A 25 3.68 1.78 9.58
CA SER A 25 4.67 2.85 9.65
C SER A 25 5.80 2.53 10.61
N LYS A 26 5.49 1.90 11.74
CA LYS A 26 6.51 1.47 12.69
C LYS A 26 7.43 0.43 12.07
N TRP A 27 6.85 -0.55 11.41
CA TRP A 27 7.62 -1.58 10.73
C TRP A 27 8.46 -0.98 9.59
N GLN A 28 7.88 -0.05 8.86
CA GLN A 28 8.57 0.65 7.77
C GLN A 28 9.83 1.35 8.27
N ARG A 29 9.73 2.08 9.38
CA ARG A 29 10.88 2.77 9.95
C ARG A 29 11.93 1.80 10.45
N LYS A 30 11.50 0.72 11.08
CA LYS A 30 12.41 -0.30 11.59
C LYS A 30 13.22 -0.96 10.48
N THR A 31 12.60 -1.19 9.34
CA THR A 31 13.26 -1.85 8.22
C THR A 31 14.00 -0.89 7.30
N GLY A 32 13.79 0.40 7.45
CA GLY A 32 14.41 1.40 6.59
C GLY A 32 13.78 1.52 5.22
N LEU A 33 12.56 1.02 5.06
CA LEU A 33 11.86 1.09 3.79
C LEU A 33 11.37 2.52 3.55
N SER A 34 11.71 3.09 2.40
CA SER A 34 11.39 4.49 2.11
C SER A 34 9.98 4.66 1.55
N ASP A 35 9.42 5.86 1.73
CA ASP A 35 8.15 6.20 1.11
C ASP A 35 8.23 6.12 -0.41
N LYS A 36 9.37 6.47 -0.97
CA LYS A 36 9.61 6.39 -2.40
C LYS A 36 9.44 4.95 -2.92
N SER A 37 9.94 3.99 -2.16
CA SER A 37 9.79 2.57 -2.50
C SER A 37 8.32 2.15 -2.50
N LEU A 38 7.54 2.68 -1.56
CA LEU A 38 6.12 2.37 -1.47
C LEU A 38 5.35 2.97 -2.64
N ILE A 39 5.66 4.21 -3.00
CA ILE A 39 5.04 4.86 -4.16
C ILE A 39 5.32 4.06 -5.43
N LYS A 40 6.58 3.65 -5.59
CA LYS A 40 6.97 2.85 -6.74
C LYS A 40 6.23 1.52 -6.79
N ALA A 41 6.02 0.91 -5.64
CA ALA A 41 5.26 -0.34 -5.56
C ALA A 41 3.82 -0.14 -6.04
N ILE A 42 3.17 0.95 -5.64
CA ILE A 42 1.81 1.25 -6.08
C ILE A 42 1.78 1.45 -7.60
N GLN A 43 2.75 2.17 -8.15
CA GLN A 43 2.84 2.37 -9.59
C GLN A 43 2.93 1.04 -10.33
N LYS A 44 3.70 0.09 -9.80
CA LYS A 44 3.83 -1.24 -10.39
C LYS A 44 2.52 -2.01 -10.32
N ILE A 45 1.81 -1.91 -9.20
CA ILE A 45 0.50 -2.55 -9.07
C ILE A 45 -0.48 -1.96 -10.09
N GLN A 46 -0.48 -0.65 -10.25
CA GLN A 46 -1.34 0.03 -11.23
C GLN A 46 -1.07 -0.44 -12.65
N SER A 47 0.17 -0.82 -12.94
CA SER A 47 0.53 -1.35 -14.26
C SER A 47 0.32 -2.86 -14.36
N GLY A 48 -0.25 -3.49 -13.35
CA GLY A 48 -0.59 -4.92 -13.38
C GLY A 48 0.40 -5.86 -12.72
N LEU A 49 1.46 -5.32 -12.10
CA LEU A 49 2.50 -6.14 -11.49
C LEU A 49 2.24 -6.38 -10.01
N VAL A 50 1.35 -7.33 -9.72
CA VAL A 50 1.09 -7.77 -8.35
C VAL A 50 1.65 -9.17 -8.16
N ASP A 51 2.10 -9.48 -6.95
CA ASP A 51 2.60 -10.82 -6.66
C ASP A 51 1.45 -11.80 -6.41
N ALA A 52 0.41 -11.35 -5.72
CA ALA A 52 -0.77 -12.18 -5.50
C ALA A 52 -1.96 -11.31 -5.09
N ARG A 53 -3.15 -11.74 -5.52
CA ARG A 53 -4.40 -11.17 -5.03
C ARG A 53 -4.91 -12.14 -3.98
N LEU A 54 -4.90 -11.70 -2.72
CA LEU A 54 -5.23 -12.59 -1.61
C LEU A 54 -6.74 -12.64 -1.37
N ALA A 55 -7.41 -11.55 -1.66
CA ALA A 55 -8.85 -11.42 -1.50
C ALA A 55 -9.31 -10.17 -2.22
N LYS A 56 -10.62 -9.97 -2.32
CA LYS A 56 -11.14 -8.71 -2.84
C LYS A 56 -10.68 -7.58 -1.92
N GLY A 57 -9.98 -6.63 -2.49
CA GLY A 57 -9.46 -5.49 -1.74
C GLY A 57 -8.16 -5.75 -1.00
N LEU A 58 -7.46 -6.85 -1.28
CA LEU A 58 -6.21 -7.14 -0.59
C LEU A 58 -5.23 -7.81 -1.54
N VAL A 59 -4.08 -7.17 -1.75
CA VAL A 59 -3.04 -7.69 -2.62
C VAL A 59 -1.72 -7.79 -1.87
N LYS A 60 -0.87 -8.72 -2.31
CA LYS A 60 0.49 -8.86 -1.82
C LYS A 60 1.44 -8.27 -2.85
N LYS A 61 2.39 -7.47 -2.38
CA LYS A 61 3.38 -6.83 -3.24
C LYS A 61 4.76 -6.89 -2.61
N ARG A 62 5.70 -7.39 -3.37
CA ARG A 62 7.10 -7.39 -2.99
C ARG A 62 7.69 -6.00 -3.23
N VAL A 63 8.41 -5.48 -2.24
CA VAL A 63 9.01 -4.15 -2.31
C VAL A 63 10.50 -4.29 -2.08
N ALA A 64 11.30 -3.79 -3.02
CA ALA A 64 12.74 -3.83 -2.89
C ALA A 64 13.21 -2.84 -1.83
N GLN A 65 14.15 -3.29 -0.98
CA GLN A 65 14.80 -2.41 -0.02
C GLN A 65 16.09 -1.90 -0.63
N SER A 66 16.24 -0.58 -0.68
CA SER A 66 17.44 0.02 -1.27
C SER A 66 18.68 -0.28 -0.44
N GLY A 67 19.80 -0.48 -1.11
CA GLY A 67 21.09 -0.67 -0.49
C GLY A 67 21.34 -2.06 0.06
N ARG A 68 20.43 -2.98 -0.10
CA ARG A 68 20.54 -4.31 0.51
C ARG A 68 20.54 -5.47 -0.46
N GLY A 69 20.53 -5.22 -1.74
CA GLY A 69 20.51 -6.28 -2.72
C GLY A 69 19.17 -6.99 -2.81
N LYS A 70 19.09 -7.93 -3.75
CA LYS A 70 17.82 -8.58 -4.11
C LYS A 70 17.25 -9.48 -3.02
N GLN A 71 18.09 -9.94 -2.11
CA GLN A 71 17.69 -10.90 -1.10
C GLN A 71 16.87 -10.28 0.02
N CYS A 72 16.89 -8.96 0.12
CA CYS A 72 16.26 -8.24 1.21
C CYS A 72 14.99 -7.52 0.79
N SER A 73 14.22 -8.13 -0.11
CA SER A 73 12.92 -7.56 -0.46
C SER A 73 11.93 -7.79 0.67
N ALA A 74 11.13 -6.78 0.94
CA ALA A 74 10.07 -6.87 1.91
C ALA A 74 8.79 -7.29 1.21
N ARG A 75 7.92 -7.97 1.94
CA ARG A 75 6.60 -8.32 1.45
C ARG A 75 5.60 -7.43 2.14
N THR A 76 4.71 -6.82 1.36
CA THR A 76 3.71 -5.93 1.91
C THR A 76 2.32 -6.37 1.48
N LEU A 77 1.35 -6.06 2.33
CA LEU A 77 -0.05 -6.25 2.00
C LEU A 77 -0.68 -4.88 1.85
N VAL A 78 -1.38 -4.70 0.74
CA VAL A 78 -1.99 -3.44 0.36
C VAL A 78 -3.48 -3.63 0.22
N ALA A 79 -4.25 -2.82 0.95
CA ALA A 79 -5.70 -2.79 0.81
C ALA A 79 -6.05 -1.80 -0.29
N THR A 80 -6.76 -2.28 -1.30
CA THR A 80 -7.15 -1.43 -2.42
C THR A 80 -8.22 -2.12 -3.27
N TYR A 81 -9.14 -1.32 -3.82
CA TYR A 81 -10.04 -1.78 -4.88
C TYR A 81 -9.52 -1.31 -6.26
N PHE A 82 -8.23 -0.97 -6.33
CA PHE A 82 -7.60 -0.47 -7.56
C PHE A 82 -8.23 0.84 -8.02
N GLU A 83 -8.70 1.63 -7.06
CA GLU A 83 -9.26 2.95 -7.32
C GLU A 83 -8.33 4.01 -6.73
N ALA A 84 -8.89 5.03 -6.10
CA ALA A 84 -8.09 6.18 -5.66
C ALA A 84 -7.30 5.94 -4.37
N ARG A 85 -7.69 4.95 -3.56
CA ARG A 85 -7.11 4.76 -2.23
C ARG A 85 -6.32 3.46 -2.14
N TRP A 86 -5.12 3.57 -1.52
CA TRP A 86 -4.18 2.46 -1.37
C TRP A 86 -3.62 2.51 0.04
N PHE A 87 -3.82 1.44 0.82
CA PHE A 87 -3.39 1.40 2.20
C PHE A 87 -2.38 0.27 2.39
N PHE A 88 -1.16 0.61 2.82
CA PHE A 88 -0.20 -0.40 3.26
C PHE A 88 -0.58 -0.78 4.69
N ILE A 89 -0.96 -2.03 4.93
CA ILE A 89 -1.50 -2.45 6.21
C ILE A 89 -0.64 -3.47 6.95
N PHE A 90 0.24 -4.17 6.26
CA PHE A 90 1.06 -5.19 6.88
C PHE A 90 2.33 -5.39 6.08
N GLY A 91 3.44 -5.60 6.78
CA GLY A 91 4.71 -5.87 6.13
C GLY A 91 5.50 -6.91 6.90
N PHE A 92 6.28 -7.69 6.19
CA PHE A 92 7.20 -8.63 6.82
C PHE A 92 8.36 -8.89 5.86
N SER A 93 9.51 -9.20 6.43
CA SER A 93 10.66 -9.64 5.66
C SER A 93 10.65 -11.17 5.63
N LYS A 94 11.37 -11.72 4.66
CA LYS A 94 11.50 -13.17 4.55
C LYS A 94 12.15 -13.77 5.81
N ASN A 95 13.00 -12.99 6.47
CA ASN A 95 13.69 -13.46 7.68
C ASN A 95 12.74 -13.52 8.88
N GLU A 96 11.69 -12.69 8.88
CA GLU A 96 10.75 -12.67 9.99
C GLU A 96 9.75 -13.80 9.89
N LYS A 97 9.26 -14.06 8.69
CA LYS A 97 8.32 -15.15 8.43
C LYS A 97 8.28 -15.44 6.94
N SER A 98 7.93 -16.66 6.61
CA SER A 98 7.91 -17.09 5.21
C SER A 98 6.64 -16.66 4.50
N ASN A 99 5.54 -16.55 5.22
CA ASN A 99 4.26 -16.17 4.63
C ASN A 99 3.27 -15.76 5.72
N ILE A 100 2.09 -15.31 5.30
CA ILE A 100 1.01 -14.91 6.20
C ILE A 100 0.26 -16.16 6.61
N THR A 101 -0.07 -16.28 7.90
CA THR A 101 -0.91 -17.39 8.37
C THR A 101 -2.36 -17.17 7.95
N ALA A 102 -3.13 -18.25 7.94
CA ALA A 102 -4.55 -18.16 7.60
C ALA A 102 -5.30 -17.23 8.55
N LYS A 103 -4.95 -17.27 9.83
CA LYS A 103 -5.57 -16.42 10.83
C LYS A 103 -5.25 -14.95 10.61
N GLU A 104 -3.98 -14.65 10.31
CA GLU A 104 -3.57 -13.29 9.98
C GLU A 104 -4.30 -12.79 8.74
N LEU A 105 -4.40 -13.61 7.72
CA LEU A 105 -5.07 -13.23 6.49
C LEU A 105 -6.53 -12.89 6.75
N GLN A 106 -7.23 -13.69 7.54
CA GLN A 106 -8.62 -13.45 7.86
C GLN A 106 -8.82 -12.10 8.54
N TRP A 107 -7.96 -11.81 9.53
CA TRP A 107 -8.02 -10.54 10.23
C TRP A 107 -7.72 -9.37 9.29
N LEU A 108 -6.70 -9.53 8.44
CA LEU A 108 -6.31 -8.49 7.50
C LEU A 108 -7.38 -8.22 6.44
N MET A 109 -8.11 -9.25 6.03
CA MET A 109 -9.22 -9.07 5.10
C MET A 109 -10.31 -8.19 5.70
N ILE A 110 -10.64 -8.43 6.96
CA ILE A 110 -11.64 -7.62 7.66
C ILE A 110 -11.15 -6.18 7.80
N PHE A 111 -9.91 -6.02 8.22
CA PHE A 111 -9.31 -4.70 8.41
C PHE A 111 -9.25 -3.91 7.09
N ALA A 112 -8.88 -4.59 6.00
CA ALA A 112 -8.83 -3.96 4.69
C ALA A 112 -10.19 -3.40 4.28
N GLN A 113 -11.26 -4.16 4.51
CA GLN A 113 -12.59 -3.70 4.19
C GLN A 113 -13.02 -2.51 5.02
N GLN A 114 -12.64 -2.49 6.30
CA GLN A 114 -12.92 -1.35 7.15
C GLN A 114 -12.25 -0.09 6.63
N LEU A 115 -10.97 -0.19 6.25
CA LEU A 115 -10.24 0.96 5.72
C LEU A 115 -10.83 1.45 4.40
N LEU A 116 -11.14 0.53 3.51
CA LEU A 116 -11.68 0.89 2.20
C LEU A 116 -13.10 1.44 2.28
N GLY A 117 -13.79 1.20 3.39
CA GLY A 117 -15.12 1.72 3.62
C GLY A 117 -15.17 3.06 4.33
N LEU A 118 -14.03 3.63 4.72
CA LEU A 118 -14.02 4.92 5.40
C LEU A 118 -14.51 6.04 4.45
N ASN A 119 -15.41 6.88 4.94
CA ASN A 119 -15.77 8.07 4.18
C ASN A 119 -14.69 9.14 4.37
N GLU A 120 -14.81 10.26 3.64
CA GLU A 120 -13.78 11.30 3.69
C GLU A 120 -13.61 11.89 5.09
N HIS A 121 -14.70 12.04 5.82
CA HIS A 121 -14.63 12.57 7.18
C HIS A 121 -13.90 11.61 8.12
N GLU A 122 -14.26 10.34 8.06
CA GLU A 122 -13.62 9.29 8.85
C GLU A 122 -12.14 9.16 8.52
N LEU A 123 -11.81 9.25 7.24
CA LEU A 123 -10.43 9.21 6.78
C LEU A 123 -9.63 10.37 7.37
N SER A 124 -10.21 11.57 7.33
CA SER A 124 -9.56 12.76 7.88
C SER A 124 -9.31 12.62 9.38
N ILE A 125 -10.26 12.07 10.11
CA ILE A 125 -10.09 11.84 11.54
C ILE A 125 -8.97 10.85 11.81
N ALA A 126 -8.93 9.75 11.06
CA ALA A 126 -7.89 8.74 11.22
C ALA A 126 -6.50 9.32 11.01
N ILE A 127 -6.36 10.22 10.03
CA ILE A 127 -5.09 10.90 9.78
C ILE A 127 -4.77 11.85 10.93
N GLU A 128 -5.76 12.62 11.37
CA GLU A 128 -5.58 13.61 12.42
C GLU A 128 -5.11 12.97 13.73
N VAL A 129 -5.69 11.82 14.11
CA VAL A 129 -5.33 11.15 15.35
C VAL A 129 -4.13 10.22 15.22
N GLY A 130 -3.52 10.16 14.04
CA GLY A 130 -2.28 9.38 13.86
C GLY A 130 -2.48 7.89 13.65
N GLU A 131 -3.67 7.44 13.31
CA GLU A 131 -3.91 6.04 12.97
C GLU A 131 -3.53 5.72 11.55
N LEU A 132 -3.56 6.73 10.68
CA LEU A 132 -3.13 6.64 9.30
C LEU A 132 -2.20 7.81 8.99
N TYR A 133 -1.22 7.54 8.12
CA TYR A 133 -0.33 8.57 7.59
C TYR A 133 -0.48 8.58 6.08
N GLU A 134 -0.62 9.74 5.52
CA GLU A 134 -0.70 9.87 4.06
C GLU A 134 0.67 10.18 3.49
N ILE A 135 1.07 9.40 2.49
CA ILE A 135 2.33 9.63 1.79
C ILE A 135 2.09 10.66 0.69
N LYS A 136 2.90 11.71 0.71
CA LYS A 136 2.81 12.75 -0.32
C LYS A 136 3.84 12.47 -1.40
N PRO A 137 3.43 12.24 -2.64
CA PRO A 137 4.36 11.92 -3.73
C PRO A 137 5.46 12.94 -3.91
N GLU A 138 5.15 14.21 -3.74
CA GLU A 138 6.12 15.29 -3.91
C GLU A 138 7.16 15.32 -2.80
N SER A 139 6.91 14.63 -1.69
CA SER A 139 7.87 14.54 -0.59
C SER A 139 8.88 13.41 -0.79
N ALA A 140 8.61 12.59 -1.76
CA ALA A 140 9.48 11.46 -2.05
C ALA A 140 10.47 11.83 -3.14
#